data_a807f6aabf03ac60817cec35a0bc3b7e
#
_entry.id   a807f6aabf03ac60817cec35a0bc3b7e
#
_cell.length_a   1.000
_cell.length_b   1.000
_cell.length_c   1.000
_cell.angle_alpha   90.00
_cell.angle_beta   90.00
_cell.angle_gamma   90.00
#
_symmetry.space_group_name_H-M   'P 1'
#
loop_
_entity.id
_entity.type
_entity.pdbx_description
1 polymer ?
#
loop_
_entity_poly.entity_id
_entity_poly.type
_entity_poly.pdbx_seq_one_letter_code
_entity_poly.pdbx_strand_id
1 'polypeptide(L)'
;MRKKIKRGQKVEVRFRPRERVLVLEHTFAGLELTAALRRAQLEAGNHVVRYTLDDLDELLGFVAAEANHSTDKKLRKELDALYVRVRRAMESYDDGLWQRAF
;
A
#
# COMPACT_ATOMS: atom_id res chain seq x y z
N MET A 1 -13.34 13.69 7.05
CA MET A 1 -13.25 14.48 5.81
C MET A 1 -11.95 14.17 5.09
N ARG A 2 -12.01 13.96 3.79
CA ARG A 2 -10.82 13.66 3.00
C ARG A 2 -10.03 14.92 2.72
N LYS A 3 -8.71 14.81 2.81
CA LYS A 3 -7.81 15.90 2.45
C LYS A 3 -7.70 15.98 0.92
N LYS A 4 -8.00 17.14 0.36
CA LYS A 4 -7.87 17.37 -1.09
C LYS A 4 -6.41 17.52 -1.48
N ILE A 5 -6.01 16.78 -2.50
CA ILE A 5 -4.67 16.83 -3.09
C ILE A 5 -4.79 16.93 -4.60
N LYS A 6 -3.68 17.29 -5.25
CA LYS A 6 -3.63 17.34 -6.70
C LYS A 6 -3.50 15.92 -7.27
N ARG A 7 -4.01 15.72 -8.46
CA ARG A 7 -3.81 14.49 -9.22
C ARG A 7 -2.34 14.23 -9.42
N GLY A 8 -1.90 13.00 -9.14
CA GLY A 8 -0.50 12.63 -9.25
C GLY A 8 0.38 13.08 -8.09
N GLN A 9 -0.19 13.80 -7.13
CA GLN A 9 0.54 14.19 -5.92
C GLN A 9 0.83 12.95 -5.07
N LYS A 10 2.07 12.83 -4.62
CA LYS A 10 2.46 11.74 -3.73
C LYS A 10 2.06 12.04 -2.30
N VAL A 11 1.64 11.00 -1.59
CA VAL A 11 1.32 11.07 -0.17
C VAL A 11 2.27 10.16 0.59
N GLU A 12 2.54 10.53 1.83
CA GLU A 12 3.41 9.74 2.69
C GLU A 12 2.63 8.57 3.28
N VAL A 13 3.21 7.37 3.17
CA VAL A 13 2.64 6.16 3.75
C VAL A 13 3.71 5.49 4.59
N ARG A 14 3.33 5.04 5.77
CA ARG A 14 4.24 4.36 6.69
C ARG A 14 3.95 2.87 6.71
N PHE A 15 4.98 2.08 6.44
CA PHE A 15 4.88 0.63 6.50
C PHE A 15 5.66 0.11 7.71
N ARG A 16 5.02 -0.76 8.47
CA ARG A 16 5.72 -1.49 9.53
C ARG A 16 6.71 -2.45 8.90
N PRO A 17 7.78 -2.84 9.59
CA PRO A 17 8.77 -3.77 9.04
C PRO A 17 8.15 -5.04 8.44
N ARG A 18 7.18 -5.65 9.11
CA ARG A 18 6.51 -6.85 8.60
C ARG A 18 5.68 -6.55 7.35
N GLU A 19 5.03 -5.40 7.30
CA GLU A 19 4.25 -5.00 6.12
C GLU A 19 5.14 -4.80 4.90
N ARG A 20 6.31 -4.21 5.10
CA ARG A 20 7.31 -4.09 4.03
C ARG A 20 7.71 -5.47 3.50
N VAL A 21 7.99 -6.42 4.38
CA VAL A 21 8.32 -7.79 4.00
C VAL A 21 7.17 -8.43 3.21
N LEU A 22 5.93 -8.24 3.64
CA LEU A 22 4.77 -8.77 2.93
C LEU A 22 4.71 -8.28 1.49
N VAL A 23 4.92 -6.98 1.26
CA VAL A 23 4.91 -6.42 -0.09
C VAL A 23 6.07 -6.95 -0.92
N LEU A 24 7.29 -6.92 -0.36
CA LEU A 24 8.50 -7.24 -1.12
C LEU A 24 8.66 -8.74 -1.41
N GLU A 25 8.25 -9.59 -0.46
CA GLU A 25 8.52 -11.03 -0.54
C GLU A 25 7.29 -11.89 -0.80
N HIS A 26 6.10 -11.37 -0.56
CA HIS A 26 4.86 -12.14 -0.65
C HIS A 26 3.84 -11.58 -1.64
N THR A 27 4.22 -10.62 -2.46
CA THR A 27 3.37 -10.16 -3.56
C THR A 27 4.18 -10.04 -4.85
N PHE A 28 3.48 -9.94 -5.96
CA PHE A 28 4.10 -9.67 -7.27
C PHE A 28 4.02 -8.19 -7.63
N ALA A 29 4.06 -7.31 -6.64
CA ALA A 29 4.02 -5.87 -6.85
C ALA A 29 5.08 -5.44 -7.86
N GLY A 30 4.71 -4.49 -8.72
CA GLY A 30 5.57 -4.04 -9.80
C GLY A 30 6.88 -3.45 -9.32
N LEU A 31 7.89 -3.47 -10.20
CA LEU A 31 9.24 -3.07 -9.88
C LEU A 31 9.34 -1.65 -9.34
N GLU A 32 8.57 -0.71 -9.88
CA GLU A 32 8.57 0.67 -9.42
C GLU A 32 8.07 0.81 -7.99
N LEU A 33 7.00 0.07 -7.65
CA LEU A 33 6.43 0.08 -6.31
C LEU A 33 7.41 -0.51 -5.29
N THR A 34 8.01 -1.64 -5.63
CA THR A 34 8.96 -2.32 -4.73
C THR A 34 10.26 -1.54 -4.58
N ALA A 35 10.75 -0.94 -5.67
CA ALA A 35 11.98 -0.14 -5.61
C ALA A 35 11.82 1.06 -4.67
N ALA A 36 10.69 1.76 -4.74
CA ALA A 36 10.41 2.87 -3.85
C ALA A 36 10.37 2.42 -2.38
N LEU A 37 9.74 1.28 -2.13
CA LEU A 37 9.65 0.73 -0.78
C LEU A 37 11.01 0.25 -0.25
N ARG A 38 11.86 -0.32 -1.12
CA ARG A 38 13.22 -0.73 -0.74
C ARG A 38 14.09 0.47 -0.33
N ARG A 39 13.88 1.62 -0.98
CA ARG A 39 14.62 2.86 -0.69
C ARG A 39 13.99 3.69 0.41
N ALA A 40 12.85 3.26 0.95
CA ALA A 40 12.13 4.03 1.97
C ALA A 40 13.00 4.28 3.19
N GLN A 41 12.91 5.50 3.73
CA GLN A 41 13.63 5.85 4.94
C GLN A 41 12.97 5.22 6.15
N LEU A 42 13.80 4.81 7.11
CA LEU A 42 13.31 4.27 8.37
C LEU A 42 13.14 5.44 9.35
N GLU A 43 11.92 5.67 9.82
CA GLU A 43 11.60 6.72 10.79
C GLU A 43 10.73 6.14 11.89
N ALA A 44 11.17 6.30 13.13
CA ALA A 44 10.44 5.79 14.31
C ALA A 44 10.02 4.32 14.18
N GLY A 45 10.88 3.51 13.58
CA GLY A 45 10.63 2.08 13.40
C GLY A 45 9.79 1.71 12.18
N ASN A 46 9.34 2.69 11.40
CA ASN A 46 8.53 2.45 10.20
C ASN A 46 9.28 2.87 8.94
N HIS A 47 9.00 2.17 7.84
CA HIS A 47 9.51 2.52 6.52
C HIS A 47 8.57 3.54 5.87
N VAL A 48 9.07 4.74 5.61
CA VAL A 48 8.28 5.83 5.05
C VAL A 48 8.50 5.90 3.55
N VAL A 49 7.44 5.80 2.79
CA VAL A 49 7.48 5.85 1.33
C VAL A 49 6.45 6.87 0.83
N ARG A 50 6.73 7.47 -0.32
CA ARG A 50 5.81 8.42 -0.96
C ARG A 50 5.27 7.79 -2.23
N TYR A 51 3.95 7.60 -2.26
CA TYR A 51 3.23 7.02 -3.38
C TYR A 51 2.10 7.94 -3.83
N THR A 52 1.77 7.89 -5.11
CA THR A 52 0.52 8.48 -5.59
C THR A 52 -0.65 7.60 -5.15
N LEU A 53 -1.87 8.13 -5.20
CA LEU A 53 -3.04 7.31 -4.92
C LEU A 53 -3.20 6.19 -5.96
N ASP A 54 -2.78 6.42 -7.21
CA ASP A 54 -2.77 5.37 -8.23
C ASP A 54 -1.80 4.25 -7.88
N ASP A 55 -0.62 4.60 -7.37
CA ASP A 55 0.35 3.61 -6.90
C ASP A 55 -0.24 2.74 -5.77
N LEU A 56 -0.92 3.38 -4.83
CA LEU A 56 -1.54 2.68 -3.71
C LEU A 56 -2.68 1.77 -4.17
N ASP A 57 -3.48 2.23 -5.12
CA ASP A 57 -4.55 1.42 -5.71
C ASP A 57 -3.97 0.17 -6.40
N GLU A 58 -2.91 0.36 -7.16
CA GLU A 58 -2.19 -0.75 -7.81
C GLU A 58 -1.61 -1.73 -6.78
N LEU A 59 -0.98 -1.20 -5.72
CA LEU A 59 -0.44 -2.01 -4.64
C LEU A 59 -1.54 -2.84 -3.97
N LEU A 60 -2.70 -2.25 -3.72
CA LEU A 60 -3.84 -2.96 -3.15
C LEU A 60 -4.29 -4.13 -4.02
N GLY A 61 -4.25 -3.95 -5.35
CA GLY A 61 -4.56 -5.02 -6.28
C GLY A 61 -3.64 -6.23 -6.11
N PHE A 62 -2.33 -5.98 -5.98
CA PHE A 62 -1.35 -7.06 -5.77
C PHE A 62 -1.54 -7.73 -4.41
N VAL A 63 -1.81 -6.96 -3.36
CA VAL A 63 -2.04 -7.51 -2.02
C VAL A 63 -3.29 -8.38 -2.01
N ALA A 64 -4.38 -7.91 -2.61
CA ALA A 64 -5.63 -8.67 -2.69
C ALA A 64 -5.47 -9.96 -3.49
N ALA A 65 -4.75 -9.90 -4.60
CA ALA A 65 -4.50 -11.08 -5.43
C ALA A 65 -3.75 -12.15 -4.64
N GLU A 66 -2.71 -11.76 -3.90
CA GLU A 66 -1.93 -12.70 -3.11
C GLU A 66 -2.75 -13.27 -1.95
N ALA A 67 -3.52 -12.43 -1.27
CA ALA A 67 -4.41 -12.89 -0.20
C ALA A 67 -5.40 -13.96 -0.70
N ASN A 68 -5.95 -13.75 -1.90
CA ASN A 68 -6.90 -14.68 -2.51
C ASN A 68 -6.25 -16.01 -2.92
N HIS A 69 -4.97 -16.00 -3.26
CA HIS A 69 -4.27 -17.20 -3.72
C HIS A 69 -3.55 -17.93 -2.58
N SER A 70 -3.35 -17.30 -1.44
CA SER A 70 -2.60 -17.91 -0.35
C SER A 70 -3.37 -19.04 0.31
N THR A 71 -2.71 -20.18 0.52
CA THR A 71 -3.23 -21.29 1.29
C THR A 71 -2.79 -21.22 2.75
N ASP A 72 -1.85 -20.35 3.08
CA ASP A 72 -1.38 -20.10 4.43
C ASP A 72 -2.33 -19.12 5.13
N LYS A 73 -3.09 -19.60 6.10
CA LYS A 73 -4.10 -18.81 6.80
C LYS A 73 -3.50 -17.60 7.52
N LYS A 74 -2.33 -17.76 8.11
CA LYS A 74 -1.66 -16.68 8.84
C LYS A 74 -1.22 -15.58 7.87
N LEU A 75 -0.58 -15.96 6.77
CA LEU A 75 -0.15 -15.02 5.75
C LEU A 75 -1.33 -14.27 5.14
N ARG A 76 -2.40 -15.00 4.82
CA ARG A 76 -3.62 -14.41 4.26
C ARG A 76 -4.20 -13.37 5.22
N LYS A 77 -4.23 -13.67 6.51
CA LYS A 77 -4.72 -12.74 7.53
C LYS A 77 -3.87 -11.47 7.60
N GLU A 78 -2.55 -11.63 7.53
CA GLU A 78 -1.63 -10.50 7.50
C GLU A 78 -1.83 -9.63 6.26
N LEU A 79 -1.99 -10.26 5.09
CA LEU A 79 -2.23 -9.55 3.83
C LEU A 79 -3.58 -8.81 3.86
N ASP A 80 -4.62 -9.43 4.39
CA ASP A 80 -5.92 -8.78 4.54
C ASP A 80 -5.84 -7.55 5.46
N ALA A 81 -5.10 -7.65 6.56
CA ALA A 81 -4.90 -6.54 7.48
C ALA A 81 -4.12 -5.40 6.82
N LEU A 82 -3.09 -5.72 6.04
CA LEU A 82 -2.33 -4.74 5.27
C LEU A 82 -3.23 -4.03 4.25
N TYR A 83 -4.06 -4.78 3.54
CA TYR A 83 -5.01 -4.23 2.59
C TYR A 83 -5.90 -3.18 3.24
N VAL A 84 -6.51 -3.51 4.36
CA VAL A 84 -7.41 -2.59 5.09
C VAL A 84 -6.66 -1.32 5.51
N ARG A 85 -5.46 -1.47 6.02
CA ARG A 85 -4.68 -0.33 6.51
C ARG A 85 -4.27 0.62 5.37
N VAL A 86 -3.79 0.08 4.26
CA VAL A 86 -3.41 0.89 3.09
C VAL A 86 -4.64 1.56 2.47
N ARG A 87 -5.73 0.84 2.38
CA ARG A 87 -7.00 1.39 1.88
C ARG A 87 -7.48 2.57 2.73
N ARG A 88 -7.40 2.45 4.03
CA ARG A 88 -7.75 3.57 4.93
C ARG A 88 -6.86 4.78 4.70
N ALA A 89 -5.58 4.57 4.48
CA ALA A 89 -4.66 5.66 4.16
C ALA A 89 -5.07 6.35 2.86
N MET A 90 -5.43 5.59 1.83
CA MET A 90 -5.94 6.15 0.56
C MET A 90 -7.21 6.96 0.76
N GLU A 91 -8.14 6.42 1.53
CA GLU A 91 -9.44 7.05 1.77
C GLU A 91 -9.33 8.38 2.52
N SER A 92 -8.16 8.66 3.12
CA SER A 92 -7.89 9.94 3.77
C SER A 92 -7.71 11.09 2.78
N TYR A 93 -7.54 10.78 1.49
CA TYR A 93 -7.22 11.78 0.46
C TYR A 93 -8.24 11.75 -0.67
N ASP A 94 -8.37 12.90 -1.33
CA ASP A 94 -9.21 13.05 -2.51
C ASP A 94 -8.43 13.83 -3.57
N ASP A 95 -8.12 13.19 -4.68
CA ASP A 95 -7.42 13.79 -5.82
C ASP A 95 -8.35 14.05 -7.02
N GLY A 96 -9.66 14.01 -6.80
CA GLY A 96 -10.64 14.17 -7.87
C GLY A 96 -11.05 12.88 -8.56
N LEU A 97 -10.45 11.75 -8.20
CA LEU A 97 -10.78 10.42 -8.72
C LEU A 97 -11.49 9.59 -7.65
N TRP A 98 -12.56 10.13 -7.10
CA TRP A 98 -13.26 9.50 -5.99
C TRP A 98 -13.90 8.14 -6.33
N GLN A 99 -13.97 7.77 -7.61
CA GLN A 99 -14.49 6.48 -8.06
C GLN A 99 -13.40 5.39 -8.12
N ARG A 100 -12.35 5.52 -7.37
CA ARG A 100 -11.35 4.46 -7.26
C ARG A 100 -11.97 3.18 -6.70
N ALA A 101 -11.28 2.05 -6.88
CA ALA A 101 -11.74 0.68 -6.71
C ALA A 101 -12.32 0.29 -5.32
N PHE A 102 -12.80 1.21 -4.55
CA PHE A 102 -13.44 0.86 -3.27
C PHE A 102 -14.77 1.56 -3.07
#